data_7defd5af8c4b3d182411d95cde5d24ab
#
_entry.id   7defd5af8c4b3d182411d95cde5d24ab
#
_cell.length_a   1.000
_cell.length_b   1.000
_cell.length_c   1.000
_cell.angle_alpha   90.00
_cell.angle_beta   90.00
_cell.angle_gamma   90.00
#
_symmetry.space_group_name_H-M   'P 1'
#
loop_
_entity.id
_entity.type
_entity.pdbx_description
1 polymer ?
#
loop_
_entity_poly.entity_id
_entity_poly.type
_entity_poly.pdbx_seq_one_letter_code
_entity_poly.pdbx_strand_id
1 'polypeptide(L)'
;MERSYQHQQLRKEEHDTLSKLKQMPVESLNLEAISIATNLYRSAQKLRVKMETEVLSSYKLSWTAFSILYDLWVWGKLETRKIAELSGISTATASNVIKTLEKKSFCRKSIDTRDRRLVFVSITNSGKQAIEELYPEFHKGEAELIAGMTKDEQKTLTGLLRKVADNLHTT
;
A
#
# COMPACT_ATOMS: atom_id res chain seq x y z
N MET A 1 23.69 11.81 -10.47
CA MET A 1 24.73 10.83 -10.11
C MET A 1 24.25 9.82 -9.09
N GLU A 2 23.64 10.24 -7.98
CA GLU A 2 23.16 9.35 -6.89
C GLU A 2 22.08 8.34 -7.33
N ARG A 3 21.09 8.76 -8.14
CA ARG A 3 20.07 7.84 -8.70
C ARG A 3 20.67 6.74 -9.58
N SER A 4 21.70 7.06 -10.38
CA SER A 4 22.35 6.07 -11.25
C SER A 4 23.13 5.02 -10.43
N TYR A 5 23.77 5.44 -9.35
CA TYR A 5 24.49 4.55 -8.42
C TYR A 5 23.53 3.59 -7.70
N GLN A 6 22.41 4.10 -7.20
CA GLN A 6 21.37 3.28 -6.55
C GLN A 6 20.77 2.25 -7.51
N HIS A 7 20.52 2.60 -8.78
CA HIS A 7 20.04 1.66 -9.78
C HIS A 7 21.05 0.55 -10.10
N GLN A 8 22.33 0.88 -10.15
CA GLN A 8 23.39 -0.14 -10.35
C GLN A 8 23.50 -1.06 -9.15
N GLN A 9 23.41 -0.52 -7.93
CA GLN A 9 23.47 -1.30 -6.70
C GLN A 9 22.32 -2.30 -6.59
N LEU A 10 21.08 -1.90 -6.90
CA LEU A 10 19.90 -2.77 -6.88
C LEU A 10 20.01 -3.91 -7.89
N ARG A 11 20.50 -3.63 -9.10
CA ARG A 11 20.75 -4.66 -10.13
C ARG A 11 21.82 -5.67 -9.69
N LYS A 12 22.86 -5.18 -9.00
CA LYS A 12 23.91 -6.05 -8.45
C LYS A 12 23.36 -6.95 -7.36
N GLU A 13 22.62 -6.42 -6.40
CA GLU A 13 22.00 -7.22 -5.32
C GLU A 13 21.03 -8.27 -5.86
N GLU A 14 20.24 -7.93 -6.87
CA GLU A 14 19.35 -8.88 -7.55
C GLU A 14 20.15 -10.00 -8.22
N HIS A 15 21.16 -9.64 -8.99
CA HIS A 15 22.05 -10.60 -9.66
C HIS A 15 22.74 -11.54 -8.66
N ASP A 16 23.29 -11.01 -7.56
CA ASP A 16 23.97 -11.79 -6.53
C ASP A 16 23.00 -12.74 -5.83
N THR A 17 21.77 -12.28 -5.56
CA THR A 17 20.69 -13.11 -4.99
C THR A 17 20.35 -14.26 -5.92
N LEU A 18 20.06 -13.98 -7.18
CA LEU A 18 19.71 -15.00 -8.17
C LEU A 18 20.86 -15.99 -8.40
N SER A 19 22.11 -15.52 -8.40
CA SER A 19 23.30 -16.37 -8.53
C SER A 19 23.45 -17.33 -7.36
N LYS A 20 23.16 -16.89 -6.12
CA LYS A 20 23.13 -17.76 -4.94
C LYS A 20 21.99 -18.78 -4.97
N LEU A 21 20.79 -18.35 -5.39
CA LEU A 21 19.64 -19.24 -5.48
C LEU A 21 19.84 -20.35 -6.52
N LYS A 22 20.53 -20.09 -7.62
CA LYS A 22 20.91 -21.11 -8.62
C LYS A 22 21.77 -22.24 -8.05
N GLN A 23 22.47 -21.99 -6.95
CA GLN A 23 23.36 -22.99 -6.30
C GLN A 23 22.60 -23.82 -5.26
N MET A 24 21.34 -23.51 -4.95
CA MET A 24 20.52 -24.28 -4.01
C MET A 24 20.13 -25.62 -4.64
N PRO A 25 20.11 -26.71 -3.87
CA PRO A 25 19.66 -28.01 -4.33
C PRO A 25 18.13 -28.10 -4.38
N VAL A 26 17.53 -27.21 -5.16
CA VAL A 26 16.07 -27.15 -5.37
C VAL A 26 15.80 -27.40 -6.84
N GLU A 27 15.04 -28.45 -7.12
CA GLU A 27 14.59 -28.75 -8.49
C GLU A 27 13.66 -27.66 -9.00
N SER A 28 13.96 -27.09 -10.17
CA SER A 28 13.13 -26.12 -10.92
C SER A 28 12.77 -24.81 -10.21
N LEU A 29 13.76 -23.96 -9.88
CA LEU A 29 13.49 -22.56 -9.48
C LEU A 29 13.06 -21.72 -10.69
N ASN A 30 11.90 -21.10 -10.60
CA ASN A 30 11.48 -20.05 -11.55
C ASN A 30 12.11 -18.71 -11.12
N LEU A 31 13.26 -18.38 -11.73
CA LEU A 31 14.04 -17.18 -11.40
C LEU A 31 13.32 -15.89 -11.79
N GLU A 32 12.51 -15.91 -12.84
CA GLU A 32 11.68 -14.79 -13.27
C GLU A 32 10.61 -14.49 -12.21
N ALA A 33 9.95 -15.50 -11.67
CA ALA A 33 8.97 -15.33 -10.59
C ALA A 33 9.62 -14.73 -9.33
N ILE A 34 10.83 -15.19 -8.98
CA ILE A 34 11.59 -14.65 -7.84
C ILE A 34 11.95 -13.18 -8.08
N SER A 35 12.44 -12.85 -9.28
CA SER A 35 12.78 -11.48 -9.66
C SER A 35 11.55 -10.56 -9.59
N ILE A 36 10.42 -10.96 -10.16
CA ILE A 36 9.17 -10.19 -10.13
C ILE A 36 8.70 -9.97 -8.69
N ALA A 37 8.61 -11.03 -7.89
CA ALA A 37 8.15 -10.94 -6.51
C ALA A 37 9.06 -10.04 -5.66
N THR A 38 10.38 -10.18 -5.81
CA THR A 38 11.37 -9.37 -5.09
C THR A 38 11.29 -7.89 -5.47
N ASN A 39 11.19 -7.58 -6.77
CA ASN A 39 11.12 -6.21 -7.25
C ASN A 39 9.79 -5.55 -6.85
N LEU A 40 8.67 -6.28 -6.92
CA LEU A 40 7.36 -5.81 -6.48
C LEU A 40 7.38 -5.45 -4.98
N TYR A 41 7.85 -6.37 -4.14
CA TYR A 41 7.95 -6.17 -2.70
C TYR A 41 8.85 -4.99 -2.34
N ARG A 42 10.07 -4.95 -2.89
CA ARG A 42 11.03 -3.86 -2.64
C ARG A 42 10.51 -2.49 -3.10
N SER A 43 9.85 -2.43 -4.25
CA SER A 43 9.26 -1.19 -4.77
C SER A 43 8.14 -0.69 -3.86
N ALA A 44 7.22 -1.58 -3.44
CA ALA A 44 6.15 -1.25 -2.52
C ALA A 44 6.68 -0.75 -1.17
N GLN A 45 7.70 -1.41 -0.61
CA GLN A 45 8.31 -0.98 0.65
C GLN A 45 9.02 0.38 0.54
N LYS A 46 9.74 0.64 -0.56
CA LYS A 46 10.38 1.95 -0.78
C LYS A 46 9.36 3.07 -0.89
N LEU A 47 8.28 2.85 -1.65
CA LEU A 47 7.19 3.79 -1.76
C LEU A 47 6.58 4.08 -0.37
N ARG A 48 6.27 3.03 0.38
CA ARG A 48 5.72 3.14 1.74
C ARG A 48 6.61 3.99 2.64
N VAL A 49 7.90 3.64 2.75
CA VAL A 49 8.85 4.35 3.62
C VAL A 49 8.95 5.82 3.20
N LYS A 50 9.08 6.10 1.90
CA LYS A 50 9.12 7.46 1.37
C LYS A 50 7.88 8.25 1.79
N MET A 51 6.69 7.70 1.55
CA MET A 51 5.44 8.38 1.87
C MET A 51 5.24 8.59 3.37
N GLU A 52 5.57 7.59 4.21
CA GLU A 52 5.50 7.72 5.66
C GLU A 52 6.43 8.83 6.16
N THR A 53 7.63 8.95 5.61
CA THR A 53 8.63 9.92 6.04
C THR A 53 8.35 11.34 5.51
N GLU A 54 8.07 11.46 4.22
CA GLU A 54 8.02 12.77 3.55
C GLU A 54 6.64 13.42 3.60
N VAL A 55 5.55 12.62 3.65
CA VAL A 55 4.18 13.12 3.55
C VAL A 55 3.38 12.87 4.82
N LEU A 56 3.25 11.58 5.22
CA LEU A 56 2.33 11.19 6.28
C LEU A 56 2.79 11.59 7.68
N SER A 57 4.09 11.87 7.85
CA SER A 57 4.69 12.30 9.13
C SER A 57 4.08 13.59 9.67
N SER A 58 3.71 14.53 8.81
CA SER A 58 3.09 15.82 9.17
C SER A 58 1.77 15.63 9.94
N TYR A 59 1.01 14.59 9.59
CA TYR A 59 -0.23 14.20 10.26
C TYR A 59 -0.04 13.06 11.28
N LYS A 60 1.21 12.60 11.48
CA LYS A 60 1.54 11.44 12.33
C LYS A 60 0.69 10.22 11.97
N LEU A 61 0.57 9.95 10.67
CA LEU A 61 -0.12 8.79 10.11
C LEU A 61 0.90 7.74 9.67
N SER A 62 0.61 6.47 9.97
CA SER A 62 1.24 5.34 9.28
C SER A 62 0.60 5.13 7.92
N TRP A 63 1.26 4.39 7.04
CA TRP A 63 0.68 3.95 5.76
C TRP A 63 -0.71 3.32 5.94
N THR A 64 -0.83 2.37 6.87
CA THR A 64 -2.10 1.69 7.14
C THR A 64 -3.20 2.65 7.62
N ALA A 65 -2.84 3.62 8.46
CA ALA A 65 -3.80 4.62 8.94
C ALA A 65 -4.26 5.54 7.79
N PHE A 66 -3.34 5.94 6.93
CA PHE A 66 -3.67 6.69 5.72
C PHE A 66 -4.54 5.88 4.77
N SER A 67 -4.19 4.61 4.48
CA SER A 67 -4.98 3.75 3.58
C SER A 67 -6.42 3.60 4.07
N ILE A 68 -6.63 3.35 5.37
CA ILE A 68 -7.98 3.27 5.95
C ILE A 68 -8.72 4.61 5.80
N LEU A 69 -8.06 5.72 6.07
CA LEU A 69 -8.68 7.03 5.97
C LEU A 69 -9.04 7.37 4.52
N TYR A 70 -8.17 7.00 3.57
CA TYR A 70 -8.39 7.14 2.14
C TYR A 70 -9.56 6.28 1.65
N ASP A 71 -9.65 5.02 2.07
CA ASP A 71 -10.78 4.15 1.75
C ASP A 71 -12.12 4.73 2.27
N LEU A 72 -12.11 5.28 3.48
CA LEU A 72 -13.28 5.96 4.04
C LEU A 72 -13.64 7.25 3.28
N TRP A 73 -12.65 7.94 2.73
CA TRP A 73 -12.88 9.13 1.91
C TRP A 73 -13.48 8.78 0.55
N VAL A 74 -12.99 7.70 -0.07
CA VAL A 74 -13.45 7.23 -1.39
C VAL A 74 -14.81 6.54 -1.32
N TRP A 75 -14.96 5.59 -0.38
CA TRP A 75 -16.12 4.69 -0.33
C TRP A 75 -17.17 5.10 0.70
N GLY A 76 -16.87 6.10 1.54
CA GLY A 76 -17.78 6.57 2.57
C GLY A 76 -17.81 5.66 3.80
N LYS A 77 -19.03 5.30 4.26
CA LYS A 77 -19.24 4.46 5.44
C LYS A 77 -18.94 2.99 5.14
N LEU A 78 -17.98 2.38 5.83
CA LEU A 78 -17.56 0.99 5.66
C LEU A 78 -17.67 0.21 6.96
N GLU A 79 -17.97 -1.10 6.85
CA GLU A 79 -17.86 -2.05 7.96
C GLU A 79 -16.37 -2.29 8.31
N THR A 80 -16.07 -2.45 9.61
CA THR A 80 -14.69 -2.72 10.07
C THR A 80 -14.05 -3.94 9.40
N ARG A 81 -14.85 -4.99 9.13
CA ARG A 81 -14.40 -6.18 8.41
C ARG A 81 -14.00 -5.85 6.98
N LYS A 82 -14.80 -5.03 6.28
CA LYS A 82 -14.51 -4.61 4.90
C LYS A 82 -13.25 -3.74 4.82
N ILE A 83 -13.03 -2.87 5.81
CA ILE A 83 -11.79 -2.09 5.93
C ILE A 83 -10.58 -3.02 6.08
N ALA A 84 -10.68 -4.04 6.93
CA ALA A 84 -9.60 -5.02 7.13
C ALA A 84 -9.26 -5.77 5.83
N GLU A 85 -10.29 -6.19 5.09
CA GLU A 85 -10.17 -6.84 3.78
C GLU A 85 -9.48 -5.93 2.74
N LEU A 86 -9.96 -4.70 2.57
CA LEU A 86 -9.40 -3.73 1.62
C LEU A 86 -7.93 -3.40 1.93
N SER A 87 -7.59 -3.28 3.22
CA SER A 87 -6.23 -2.97 3.67
C SER A 87 -5.31 -4.20 3.74
N GLY A 88 -5.81 -5.43 3.48
CA GLY A 88 -5.03 -6.66 3.57
C GLY A 88 -4.49 -6.96 4.99
N ILE A 89 -5.25 -6.60 6.04
CA ILE A 89 -4.85 -6.74 7.45
C ILE A 89 -5.91 -7.51 8.26
N SER A 90 -5.54 -7.96 9.46
CA SER A 90 -6.52 -8.58 10.36
C SER A 90 -7.54 -7.56 10.87
N THR A 91 -8.76 -8.02 11.17
CA THR A 91 -9.82 -7.19 11.78
C THR A 91 -9.37 -6.58 13.12
N ALA A 92 -8.55 -7.29 13.89
CA ALA A 92 -7.98 -6.78 15.14
C ALA A 92 -7.02 -5.60 14.87
N THR A 93 -6.14 -5.72 13.87
CA THR A 93 -5.25 -4.64 13.43
C THR A 93 -6.05 -3.44 12.94
N ALA A 94 -7.05 -3.65 12.07
CA ALA A 94 -7.93 -2.59 11.59
C ALA A 94 -8.60 -1.85 12.76
N SER A 95 -9.16 -2.59 13.73
CA SER A 95 -9.81 -2.02 14.91
C SER A 95 -8.87 -1.13 15.74
N ASN A 96 -7.60 -1.51 15.90
CA ASN A 96 -6.60 -0.73 16.61
C ASN A 96 -6.22 0.55 15.86
N VAL A 97 -6.04 0.45 14.54
CA VAL A 97 -5.74 1.62 13.70
C VAL A 97 -6.92 2.59 13.68
N ILE A 98 -8.15 2.08 13.52
CA ILE A 98 -9.38 2.88 13.57
C ILE A 98 -9.49 3.61 14.93
N LYS A 99 -9.20 2.94 16.05
CA LYS A 99 -9.17 3.58 17.38
C LYS A 99 -8.17 4.74 17.43
N THR A 100 -7.03 4.61 16.74
CA THR A 100 -6.04 5.69 16.64
C THR A 100 -6.56 6.86 15.80
N LEU A 101 -7.24 6.59 14.69
CA LEU A 101 -7.89 7.59 13.86
C LEU A 101 -9.05 8.30 14.58
N GLU A 102 -9.82 7.57 15.39
CA GLU A 102 -10.86 8.16 16.25
C GLU A 102 -10.28 9.14 17.28
N LYS A 103 -9.15 8.77 17.94
CA LYS A 103 -8.45 9.67 18.88
C LYS A 103 -7.97 10.96 18.21
N LYS A 104 -7.70 10.92 16.89
CA LYS A 104 -7.35 12.10 16.09
C LYS A 104 -8.59 12.83 15.57
N SER A 105 -9.79 12.34 15.86
CA SER A 105 -11.06 12.85 15.33
C SER A 105 -11.17 12.76 13.79
N PHE A 106 -10.43 11.87 13.14
CA PHE A 106 -10.45 11.69 11.69
C PHE A 106 -11.55 10.75 11.21
N CYS A 107 -11.99 9.84 12.05
CA CYS A 107 -13.12 8.97 11.79
C CYS A 107 -13.97 8.79 13.05
N ARG A 108 -15.14 8.20 12.87
CA ARG A 108 -16.06 7.81 13.96
C ARG A 108 -16.65 6.44 13.70
N LYS A 109 -16.85 5.67 14.75
CA LYS A 109 -17.58 4.41 14.73
C LYS A 109 -19.08 4.65 14.94
N SER A 110 -19.88 3.78 14.36
CA SER A 110 -21.31 3.65 14.64
C SER A 110 -21.68 2.16 14.67
N ILE A 111 -22.46 1.75 15.66
CA ILE A 111 -22.98 0.39 15.76
C ILE A 111 -24.29 0.34 14.97
N ASP A 112 -24.50 -0.75 14.23
CA ASP A 112 -25.77 -0.95 13.53
C ASP A 112 -26.91 -1.13 14.53
N THR A 113 -28.06 -0.52 14.24
CA THR A 113 -29.22 -0.56 15.14
C THR A 113 -29.94 -1.91 15.13
N ARG A 114 -29.80 -2.69 14.03
CA ARG A 114 -30.45 -3.98 13.84
C ARG A 114 -29.54 -5.15 14.25
N ASP A 115 -28.24 -5.04 13.96
CA ASP A 115 -27.25 -6.05 14.38
C ASP A 115 -26.06 -5.36 15.07
N ARG A 116 -26.05 -5.41 16.40
CA ARG A 116 -25.00 -4.79 17.23
C ARG A 116 -23.59 -5.37 17.01
N ARG A 117 -23.46 -6.47 16.28
CA ARG A 117 -22.16 -7.04 15.90
C ARG A 117 -21.52 -6.30 14.74
N LEU A 118 -22.33 -5.55 13.98
CA LEU A 118 -21.84 -4.77 12.85
C LEU A 118 -21.39 -3.39 13.32
N VAL A 119 -20.10 -3.13 13.18
CA VAL A 119 -19.48 -1.84 13.49
C VAL A 119 -19.06 -1.17 12.20
N PHE A 120 -19.68 -0.05 11.91
CA PHE A 120 -19.36 0.81 10.78
C PHE A 120 -18.45 1.95 11.18
N VAL A 121 -17.62 2.38 10.25
CA VAL A 121 -16.71 3.51 10.38
C VAL A 121 -17.01 4.52 9.28
N SER A 122 -17.03 5.79 9.63
CA SER A 122 -17.21 6.88 8.68
C SER A 122 -16.13 7.94 8.90
N ILE A 123 -15.68 8.58 7.83
CA ILE A 123 -14.79 9.74 7.90
C ILE A 123 -15.53 10.93 8.53
N THR A 124 -14.81 11.74 9.29
CA THR A 124 -15.31 13.02 9.81
C THR A 124 -14.93 14.18 8.87
N ASN A 125 -15.47 15.38 9.13
CA ASN A 125 -15.03 16.57 8.39
C ASN A 125 -13.54 16.84 8.58
N SER A 126 -13.01 16.67 9.81
CA SER A 126 -11.57 16.82 10.08
C SER A 126 -10.72 15.77 9.34
N GLY A 127 -11.19 14.52 9.25
CA GLY A 127 -10.53 13.48 8.49
C GLY A 127 -10.55 13.75 6.99
N LYS A 128 -11.69 14.25 6.47
CA LYS A 128 -11.81 14.65 5.06
C LYS A 128 -10.85 15.78 4.73
N GLN A 129 -10.83 16.83 5.54
CA GLN A 129 -9.89 17.93 5.38
C GLN A 129 -8.43 17.44 5.40
N ALA A 130 -8.06 16.58 6.34
CA ALA A 130 -6.70 16.04 6.42
C ALA A 130 -6.30 15.28 5.15
N ILE A 131 -7.20 14.47 4.55
CA ILE A 131 -6.95 13.80 3.27
C ILE A 131 -6.80 14.82 2.14
N GLU A 132 -7.71 15.78 2.03
CA GLU A 132 -7.73 16.79 0.95
C GLU A 132 -6.48 17.68 0.99
N GLU A 133 -5.93 17.96 2.17
CA GLU A 133 -4.70 18.73 2.33
C GLU A 133 -3.43 17.92 2.00
N LEU A 134 -3.37 16.65 2.41
CA LEU A 134 -2.15 15.85 2.22
C LEU A 134 -2.10 15.12 0.87
N TYR A 135 -3.24 14.80 0.24
CA TYR A 135 -3.29 13.99 -0.97
C TYR A 135 -2.52 14.58 -2.17
N PRO A 136 -2.49 15.90 -2.41
CA PRO A 136 -1.66 16.46 -3.48
C PRO A 136 -0.17 16.10 -3.38
N GLU A 137 0.41 16.13 -2.19
CA GLU A 137 1.81 15.73 -1.98
C GLU A 137 1.98 14.21 -2.07
N PHE A 138 1.00 13.46 -1.58
CA PHE A 138 0.97 12.01 -1.74
C PHE A 138 0.95 11.62 -3.21
N HIS A 139 0.11 12.27 -4.01
CA HIS A 139 0.02 12.03 -5.46
C HIS A 139 1.32 12.37 -6.21
N LYS A 140 2.07 13.37 -5.78
CA LYS A 140 3.42 13.63 -6.36
C LYS A 140 4.34 12.42 -6.18
N GLY A 141 4.33 11.78 -5.02
CA GLY A 141 5.10 10.58 -4.78
C GLY A 141 4.64 9.38 -5.62
N GLU A 142 3.33 9.24 -5.87
CA GLU A 142 2.79 8.25 -6.81
C GLU A 142 3.27 8.53 -8.25
N ALA A 143 3.25 9.79 -8.69
CA ALA A 143 3.73 10.19 -10.00
C ALA A 143 5.24 9.93 -10.18
N GLU A 144 6.04 10.14 -9.12
CA GLU A 144 7.47 9.83 -9.15
C GLU A 144 7.77 8.34 -9.30
N LEU A 145 6.88 7.45 -8.82
CA LEU A 145 7.02 6.00 -8.97
C LEU A 145 7.12 5.57 -10.44
N ILE A 146 6.41 6.26 -11.30
CA ILE A 146 6.32 5.97 -12.74
C ILE A 146 7.11 6.98 -13.60
N ALA A 147 7.95 7.82 -12.98
CA ALA A 147 8.74 8.81 -13.69
C ALA A 147 9.69 8.15 -14.71
N GLY A 148 9.68 8.64 -15.94
CA GLY A 148 10.46 8.08 -17.05
C GLY A 148 9.77 6.96 -17.84
N MET A 149 8.57 6.53 -17.41
CA MET A 149 7.77 5.57 -18.19
C MET A 149 6.90 6.29 -19.22
N THR A 150 6.87 5.75 -20.44
CA THR A 150 5.91 6.15 -21.47
C THR A 150 4.49 5.77 -21.06
N LYS A 151 3.48 6.36 -21.70
CA LYS A 151 2.07 6.02 -21.43
C LYS A 151 1.74 4.55 -21.69
N ASP A 152 2.37 3.94 -22.68
CA ASP A 152 2.13 2.53 -23.01
C ASP A 152 2.81 1.59 -22.01
N GLU A 153 4.00 1.93 -21.49
CA GLU A 153 4.63 1.21 -20.39
C GLU A 153 3.79 1.30 -19.11
N GLN A 154 3.23 2.48 -18.78
CA GLN A 154 2.34 2.66 -17.63
C GLN A 154 1.08 1.77 -17.73
N LYS A 155 0.44 1.73 -18.93
CA LYS A 155 -0.73 0.87 -19.18
C LYS A 155 -0.36 -0.61 -19.06
N THR A 156 0.77 -1.00 -19.66
CA THR A 156 1.26 -2.38 -19.61
C THR A 156 1.53 -2.82 -18.17
N LEU A 157 2.26 -2.00 -17.40
CA LEU A 157 2.55 -2.27 -15.99
C LEU A 157 1.26 -2.41 -15.19
N THR A 158 0.30 -1.51 -15.37
CA THR A 158 -1.01 -1.58 -14.69
C THR A 158 -1.73 -2.90 -15.01
N GLY A 159 -1.74 -3.32 -16.27
CA GLY A 159 -2.35 -4.58 -16.70
C GLY A 159 -1.66 -5.81 -16.11
N LEU A 160 -0.34 -5.80 -16.04
CA LEU A 160 0.45 -6.91 -15.45
C LEU A 160 0.25 -7.00 -13.93
N LEU A 161 0.24 -5.86 -13.22
CA LEU A 161 -0.01 -5.82 -11.78
C LEU A 161 -1.43 -6.32 -11.43
N ARG A 162 -2.44 -6.02 -12.26
CA ARG A 162 -3.79 -6.58 -12.08
C ARG A 162 -3.80 -8.10 -12.21
N LYS A 163 -3.12 -8.67 -13.23
CA LYS A 163 -2.98 -10.14 -13.35
C LYS A 163 -2.30 -10.77 -12.12
N VAL A 164 -1.26 -10.12 -11.59
CA VAL A 164 -0.60 -10.59 -10.36
C VAL A 164 -1.57 -10.57 -9.19
N ALA A 165 -2.35 -9.50 -9.03
CA ALA A 165 -3.35 -9.39 -7.97
C ALA A 165 -4.44 -10.47 -8.10
N ASP A 166 -4.95 -10.71 -9.32
CA ASP A 166 -5.96 -11.74 -9.58
C ASP A 166 -5.44 -13.14 -9.22
N ASN A 167 -4.18 -13.46 -9.53
CA ASN A 167 -3.57 -14.75 -9.16
C ASN A 167 -3.48 -14.97 -7.65
N LEU A 168 -3.42 -13.90 -6.84
CA LEU A 168 -3.36 -13.98 -5.38
C LEU A 168 -4.76 -14.12 -4.73
N HIS A 169 -5.83 -13.82 -5.47
CA HIS A 169 -7.20 -13.95 -4.97
C HIS A 169 -7.84 -15.33 -5.21
N THR A 170 -7.14 -16.25 -5.90
CA THR A 170 -7.69 -17.55 -6.31
C THR A 170 -7.47 -18.66 -5.25
N THR A 171 -7.25 -18.30 -4.00
CA THR A 171 -7.15 -19.21 -2.84
C THR A 171 -8.25 -18.80 -1.81
#